data_cb1e774ac9e9b77b153664693fb0e33b
#
_entry.id   cb1e774ac9e9b77b153664693fb0e33b
#
_cell.length_a   1.000
_cell.length_b   1.000
_cell.length_c   1.000
_cell.angle_alpha   90.00
_cell.angle_beta   90.00
_cell.angle_gamma   90.00
#
_symmetry.space_group_name_H-M   'P 1'
#
loop_
_entity.id
_entity.type
_entity.pdbx_description
1 polymer ?
#
loop_
_entity_poly.entity_id
_entity_poly.type
_entity_poly.pdbx_seq_one_letter_code
_entity_poly.pdbx_strand_id
1 'polypeptide(L)'
;TREAVTERFDRVVVATGHFHTPHLPSWPGVETFPGQVQHAHDYRSPEPYTGRRVLVVGSSYSGQDLALQLHRAGAAHVTTAYRARPQDIAWPAGMDEAPEVQGFDGAEVTFADGSTAEYDAVLLC
;
A
#
# COMPACT_ATOMS: atom_id res chain seq x y z
N THR A 1 -16.25 -1.00 -32.45
CA THR A 1 -15.89 -2.40 -32.84
C THR A 1 -14.39 -2.47 -33.02
N ARG A 2 -13.71 -3.30 -32.24
CA ARG A 2 -12.28 -3.58 -32.47
C ARG A 2 -12.21 -4.55 -33.66
N GLU A 3 -11.45 -4.20 -34.69
CA GLU A 3 -11.12 -5.14 -35.76
C GLU A 3 -10.30 -6.30 -35.18
N ALA A 4 -10.66 -7.52 -35.55
CA ALA A 4 -9.90 -8.70 -35.20
C ALA A 4 -8.61 -8.72 -36.03
N VAL A 5 -7.48 -8.66 -35.35
CA VAL A 5 -6.16 -8.81 -35.99
C VAL A 5 -5.70 -10.24 -35.80
N THR A 6 -5.31 -10.90 -36.89
CA THR A 6 -4.76 -12.25 -36.84
C THR A 6 -3.30 -12.21 -37.26
N GLU A 7 -2.44 -12.68 -36.39
CA GLU A 7 -0.99 -12.77 -36.63
C GLU A 7 -0.51 -14.19 -36.39
N ARG A 8 0.58 -14.59 -37.05
CA ARG A 8 1.21 -15.90 -36.87
C ARG A 8 2.54 -15.74 -36.18
N PHE A 9 2.79 -16.60 -35.21
CA PHE A 9 4.02 -16.65 -34.42
C PHE A 9 4.58 -18.05 -34.40
N ASP A 10 5.91 -18.19 -34.46
CA ASP A 10 6.58 -19.49 -34.33
C ASP A 10 6.49 -20.06 -32.92
N ARG A 11 6.44 -19.17 -31.92
CA ARG A 11 6.33 -19.54 -30.52
C ARG A 11 5.55 -18.49 -29.75
N VAL A 12 4.81 -18.91 -28.73
CA VAL A 12 4.06 -18.04 -27.83
C VAL A 12 4.50 -18.30 -26.42
N VAL A 13 4.85 -17.23 -25.67
CA VAL A 13 5.13 -17.28 -24.23
C VAL A 13 3.95 -16.67 -23.51
N VAL A 14 3.28 -17.47 -22.67
CA VAL A 14 2.21 -16.99 -21.83
C VAL A 14 2.82 -16.41 -20.54
N ALA A 15 2.77 -15.11 -20.39
CA ALA A 15 3.33 -14.36 -19.27
C ALA A 15 2.31 -13.35 -18.72
N THR A 16 1.09 -13.81 -18.50
CA THR A 16 -0.05 -12.97 -18.08
C THR A 16 -0.05 -12.63 -16.59
N GLY A 17 0.83 -13.25 -15.80
CA GLY A 17 0.86 -13.10 -14.33
C GLY A 17 -0.34 -13.78 -13.65
N HIS A 18 -0.42 -13.68 -12.34
CA HIS A 18 -1.49 -14.27 -11.52
C HIS A 18 -2.09 -13.32 -10.47
N PHE A 19 -1.57 -12.10 -10.34
CA PHE A 19 -2.09 -11.08 -9.42
C PHE A 19 -3.05 -10.10 -10.13
N HIS A 20 -4.11 -10.61 -10.74
CA HIS A 20 -5.05 -9.77 -11.51
C HIS A 20 -6.07 -9.05 -10.65
N THR A 21 -6.49 -9.70 -9.56
CA THR A 21 -7.56 -9.18 -8.71
C THR A 21 -6.98 -8.81 -7.36
N PRO A 22 -6.88 -7.51 -7.04
CA PRO A 22 -6.40 -7.07 -5.75
C PRO A 22 -7.37 -7.48 -4.64
N HIS A 23 -6.83 -7.95 -3.51
CA HIS A 23 -7.60 -8.14 -2.31
C HIS A 23 -7.72 -6.80 -1.57
N LEU A 24 -8.95 -6.33 -1.42
CA LEU A 24 -9.25 -5.11 -0.68
C LEU A 24 -9.79 -5.51 0.71
N PRO A 25 -8.99 -5.40 1.76
CA PRO A 25 -9.48 -5.64 3.10
C PRO A 25 -10.53 -4.58 3.48
N SER A 26 -11.44 -4.96 4.34
CA SER A 26 -12.45 -4.04 4.88
C SER A 26 -12.23 -3.88 6.37
N TRP A 27 -12.24 -2.62 6.81
CA TRP A 27 -12.16 -2.27 8.24
C TRP A 27 -13.34 -1.41 8.64
N PRO A 28 -13.80 -1.47 9.90
CA PRO A 28 -14.79 -0.53 10.41
C PRO A 28 -14.31 0.91 10.18
N GLY A 29 -15.19 1.74 9.63
CA GLY A 29 -14.95 3.16 9.43
C GLY A 29 -14.05 3.54 8.26
N VAL A 30 -13.55 2.60 7.45
CA VAL A 30 -12.68 2.92 6.30
C VAL A 30 -13.35 3.85 5.30
N GLU A 31 -14.67 3.81 5.19
CA GLU A 31 -15.48 4.70 4.36
C GLU A 31 -15.45 6.16 4.83
N THR A 32 -15.06 6.42 6.07
CA THR A 32 -14.91 7.78 6.62
C THR A 32 -13.55 8.40 6.32
N PHE A 33 -12.59 7.61 5.84
CA PHE A 33 -11.24 8.08 5.58
C PHE A 33 -11.24 9.12 4.44
N PRO A 34 -10.78 10.36 4.70
CA PRO A 34 -10.87 11.46 3.73
C PRO A 34 -9.78 11.40 2.65
N GLY A 35 -8.75 10.60 2.87
CA GLY A 35 -7.61 10.49 1.97
C GLY A 35 -7.77 9.42 0.90
N GLN A 36 -6.71 9.20 0.15
CA GLN A 36 -6.67 8.17 -0.87
C GLN A 36 -6.37 6.80 -0.25
N VAL A 37 -7.20 5.80 -0.57
CA VAL A 37 -6.90 4.38 -0.35
C VAL A 37 -6.62 3.75 -1.70
N GLN A 38 -5.42 3.24 -1.90
CA GLN A 38 -4.98 2.65 -3.17
C GLN A 38 -4.35 1.28 -2.94
N HIS A 39 -4.59 0.34 -3.83
CA HIS A 39 -3.88 -0.94 -3.82
C HIS A 39 -2.57 -0.84 -4.62
N ALA A 40 -1.54 -1.55 -4.22
CA ALA A 40 -0.23 -1.59 -4.89
C ALA A 40 -0.33 -2.02 -6.37
N HIS A 41 -1.35 -2.81 -6.73
CA HIS A 41 -1.66 -3.15 -8.12
C HIS A 41 -1.81 -1.90 -9.01
N ASP A 42 -2.42 -0.85 -8.50
CA ASP A 42 -2.68 0.39 -9.23
C ASP A 42 -1.63 1.48 -8.99
N TYR A 43 -0.68 1.23 -8.10
CA TYR A 43 0.45 2.12 -7.86
C TYR A 43 1.30 2.28 -9.12
N ARG A 44 1.67 3.51 -9.44
CA ARG A 44 2.50 3.83 -10.61
C ARG A 44 3.72 4.64 -10.27
N SER A 45 3.60 5.54 -9.29
CA SER A 45 4.69 6.42 -8.92
C SER A 45 4.49 7.02 -7.52
N PRO A 46 5.56 7.46 -6.84
CA PRO A 46 5.48 7.99 -5.49
C PRO A 46 5.07 9.47 -5.40
N GLU A 47 5.08 10.22 -6.49
CA GLU A 47 4.85 11.67 -6.49
C GLU A 47 3.53 12.10 -5.80
N PRO A 48 2.40 11.37 -5.95
CA PRO A 48 1.16 11.73 -5.26
C PRO A 48 1.24 11.69 -3.74
N TYR A 49 2.25 11.06 -3.19
CA TYR A 49 2.45 10.88 -1.74
C TYR A 49 3.49 11.83 -1.14
N THR A 50 4.13 12.67 -1.95
CA THR A 50 5.13 13.64 -1.48
C THR A 50 4.51 14.59 -0.44
N GLY A 51 5.20 14.78 0.69
CA GLY A 51 4.73 15.62 1.80
C GLY A 51 3.58 15.03 2.63
N ARG A 52 3.13 13.81 2.34
CA ARG A 52 2.02 13.16 3.04
C ARG A 52 2.50 12.18 4.10
N ARG A 53 1.65 11.96 5.09
CA ARG A 53 1.77 10.86 6.04
C ARG A 53 1.07 9.64 5.44
N VAL A 54 1.83 8.58 5.15
CA VAL A 54 1.33 7.44 4.41
C VAL A 54 1.37 6.18 5.27
N LEU A 55 0.24 5.47 5.33
CA LEU A 55 0.15 4.14 5.90
C LEU A 55 0.27 3.10 4.77
N VAL A 56 1.29 2.25 4.84
CA VAL A 56 1.45 1.08 3.97
C VAL A 56 0.97 -0.15 4.72
N VAL A 57 -0.11 -0.75 4.26
CA VAL A 57 -0.68 -1.95 4.89
C VAL A 57 -0.16 -3.18 4.18
N GLY A 58 0.65 -3.94 4.90
CA GLY A 58 1.35 -5.11 4.40
C GLY A 58 2.85 -4.98 4.57
N SER A 59 3.45 -5.99 5.16
CA SER A 59 4.85 -6.01 5.56
C SER A 59 5.69 -7.04 4.79
N SER A 60 5.23 -7.47 3.62
CA SER A 60 5.97 -8.33 2.71
C SER A 60 6.88 -7.49 1.79
N TYR A 61 7.57 -8.14 0.86
CA TYR A 61 8.51 -7.49 -0.06
C TYR A 61 7.94 -6.27 -0.78
N SER A 62 6.70 -6.35 -1.26
CA SER A 62 6.04 -5.20 -1.92
C SER A 62 5.85 -4.03 -0.98
N GLY A 63 5.38 -4.29 0.25
CA GLY A 63 5.18 -3.24 1.26
C GLY A 63 6.47 -2.56 1.64
N GLN A 64 7.56 -3.32 1.85
CA GLN A 64 8.88 -2.78 2.16
C GLN A 64 9.43 -1.90 1.03
N ASP A 65 9.38 -2.41 -0.20
CA ASP A 65 9.93 -1.70 -1.37
C ASP A 65 9.17 -0.40 -1.61
N LEU A 66 7.84 -0.45 -1.62
CA LEU A 66 7.01 0.74 -1.81
C LEU A 66 7.16 1.74 -0.67
N ALA A 67 7.22 1.30 0.59
CA ALA A 67 7.44 2.19 1.72
C ALA A 67 8.77 2.96 1.60
N LEU A 68 9.84 2.28 1.20
CA LEU A 68 11.14 2.92 0.95
C LEU A 68 11.10 3.87 -0.24
N GLN A 69 10.37 3.54 -1.31
CA GLN A 69 10.18 4.43 -2.46
C GLN A 69 9.46 5.72 -2.05
N LEU A 70 8.36 5.60 -1.29
CA LEU A 70 7.60 6.74 -0.78
C LEU A 70 8.45 7.65 0.10
N HIS A 71 9.22 7.07 1.02
CA HIS A 71 10.13 7.81 1.89
C HIS A 71 11.19 8.56 1.08
N ARG A 72 11.86 7.91 0.12
CA ARG A 72 12.88 8.53 -0.74
C ARG A 72 12.31 9.64 -1.62
N ALA A 73 11.05 9.55 -2.01
CA ALA A 73 10.35 10.56 -2.80
C ALA A 73 9.82 11.74 -1.95
N GLY A 74 10.09 11.76 -0.65
CA GLY A 74 9.75 12.89 0.21
C GLY A 74 8.37 12.82 0.85
N ALA A 75 7.83 11.63 1.10
CA ALA A 75 6.69 11.48 2.01
C ALA A 75 7.09 12.05 3.39
N ALA A 76 6.16 12.75 4.05
CA ALA A 76 6.45 13.37 5.35
C ALA A 76 6.70 12.32 6.44
N HIS A 77 5.97 11.21 6.39
CA HIS A 77 6.15 10.05 7.26
C HIS A 77 5.58 8.81 6.59
N VAL A 78 6.19 7.66 6.79
CA VAL A 78 5.70 6.37 6.28
C VAL A 78 5.66 5.36 7.42
N THR A 79 4.46 4.82 7.68
CA THR A 79 4.26 3.73 8.63
C THR A 79 3.92 2.45 7.87
N THR A 80 4.60 1.35 8.18
CA THR A 80 4.26 0.02 7.65
C THR A 80 3.48 -0.79 8.68
N ALA A 81 2.28 -1.24 8.34
CA ALA A 81 1.46 -2.07 9.22
C ALA A 81 1.71 -3.56 8.95
N TYR A 82 2.10 -4.30 9.99
CA TYR A 82 2.32 -5.74 9.95
C TYR A 82 1.15 -6.50 10.60
N ARG A 83 0.91 -7.74 10.15
CA ARG A 83 -0.15 -8.60 10.70
C ARG A 83 0.33 -9.44 11.88
N ALA A 84 1.42 -10.16 11.72
CA ALA A 84 1.85 -11.18 12.68
C ALA A 84 3.00 -10.71 13.58
N ARG A 85 3.99 -10.02 13.03
CA ARG A 85 5.17 -9.56 13.76
C ARG A 85 5.83 -8.39 13.04
N PRO A 86 6.55 -7.52 13.77
CA PRO A 86 7.40 -6.49 13.19
C PRO A 86 8.42 -7.11 12.21
N GLN A 87 8.84 -6.33 11.26
CA GLN A 87 9.98 -6.65 10.43
C GLN A 87 11.25 -6.33 11.23
N ASP A 88 12.22 -7.21 11.20
CA ASP A 88 13.52 -6.94 11.83
C ASP A 88 14.39 -6.07 10.90
N ILE A 89 13.92 -4.83 10.69
CA ILE A 89 14.53 -3.85 9.80
C ILE A 89 14.82 -2.57 10.56
N ALA A 90 16.02 -2.04 10.39
CA ALA A 90 16.34 -0.68 10.83
C ALA A 90 15.80 0.34 9.84
N TRP A 91 14.60 0.85 10.09
CA TRP A 91 13.99 1.88 9.27
C TRP A 91 14.72 3.22 9.38
N PRO A 92 14.84 4.00 8.30
CA PRO A 92 15.36 5.36 8.36
C PRO A 92 14.46 6.29 9.17
N ALA A 93 15.01 7.43 9.61
CA ALA A 93 14.22 8.47 10.27
C ALA A 93 13.04 8.92 9.37
N GLY A 94 11.84 9.06 9.95
CA GLY A 94 10.62 9.34 9.19
C GLY A 94 9.86 8.09 8.72
N MET A 95 10.34 6.90 9.13
CA MET A 95 9.64 5.64 8.93
C MET A 95 9.52 4.88 10.24
N ASP A 96 8.42 4.15 10.40
CA ASP A 96 8.17 3.27 11.53
C ASP A 96 7.27 2.08 11.16
N GLU A 97 6.97 1.26 12.14
CA GLU A 97 6.06 0.13 12.01
C GLU A 97 4.92 0.25 13.01
N ALA A 98 3.77 -0.26 12.63
CA ALA A 98 2.62 -0.42 13.50
C ALA A 98 2.06 -1.85 13.36
N PRO A 99 1.37 -2.35 14.40
CA PRO A 99 0.68 -3.63 14.30
C PRO A 99 -0.53 -3.55 13.35
N GLU A 100 -1.29 -4.64 13.28
CA GLU A 100 -2.41 -4.76 12.36
C GLU A 100 -3.45 -3.64 12.55
N VAL A 101 -3.94 -3.11 11.43
CA VAL A 101 -5.02 -2.12 11.40
C VAL A 101 -6.31 -2.73 11.91
N GLN A 102 -7.01 -2.06 12.82
CA GLN A 102 -8.27 -2.48 13.41
C GLN A 102 -9.46 -1.65 12.91
N GLY A 103 -9.25 -0.39 12.58
CA GLY A 103 -10.34 0.48 12.13
C GLY A 103 -9.90 1.89 11.84
N PHE A 104 -10.85 2.68 11.34
CA PHE A 104 -10.70 4.08 10.97
C PHE A 104 -11.75 4.94 11.66
N ASP A 105 -11.37 6.16 12.02
CA ASP A 105 -12.28 7.26 12.37
C ASP A 105 -11.79 8.53 11.67
N GLY A 106 -12.38 8.85 10.51
CA GLY A 106 -11.82 9.86 9.63
C GLY A 106 -10.40 9.54 9.22
N ALA A 107 -9.47 10.47 9.45
CA ALA A 107 -8.04 10.30 9.14
C ALA A 107 -7.28 9.45 10.17
N GLU A 108 -7.85 9.25 11.36
CA GLU A 108 -7.24 8.47 12.43
C GLU A 108 -7.41 6.97 12.19
N VAL A 109 -6.32 6.23 12.34
CA VAL A 109 -6.27 4.77 12.22
C VAL A 109 -5.94 4.18 13.59
N THR A 110 -6.72 3.18 14.02
CA THR A 110 -6.49 2.41 15.23
C THR A 110 -5.80 1.10 14.90
N PHE A 111 -4.79 0.75 15.69
CA PHE A 111 -4.01 -0.48 15.56
C PHE A 111 -4.32 -1.51 16.66
N ALA A 112 -3.88 -2.76 16.47
CA ALA A 112 -4.18 -3.89 17.35
C ALA A 112 -3.66 -3.73 18.79
N ASP A 113 -2.65 -2.91 19.02
CA ASP A 113 -2.14 -2.57 20.36
C ASP A 113 -2.90 -1.41 21.03
N GLY A 114 -3.94 -0.88 20.37
CA GLY A 114 -4.72 0.25 20.85
C GLY A 114 -4.10 1.62 20.54
N SER A 115 -2.93 1.66 19.90
CA SER A 115 -2.35 2.93 19.45
C SER A 115 -3.14 3.50 18.26
N THR A 116 -3.05 4.82 18.09
CA THR A 116 -3.68 5.54 16.97
C THR A 116 -2.70 6.50 16.30
N ALA A 117 -2.92 6.75 15.01
CA ALA A 117 -2.19 7.77 14.27
C ALA A 117 -3.02 8.26 13.07
N GLU A 118 -2.77 9.50 12.65
CA GLU A 118 -3.43 10.11 11.50
C GLU A 118 -2.59 9.96 10.23
N TYR A 119 -3.29 9.72 9.12
CA TYR A 119 -2.68 9.57 7.79
C TYR A 119 -3.43 10.37 6.74
N ASP A 120 -2.71 10.74 5.66
CA ASP A 120 -3.25 11.42 4.48
C ASP A 120 -3.53 10.46 3.33
N ALA A 121 -2.91 9.28 3.36
CA ALA A 121 -3.09 8.25 2.34
C ALA A 121 -2.81 6.86 2.90
N VAL A 122 -3.45 5.86 2.30
CA VAL A 122 -3.26 4.43 2.61
C VAL A 122 -2.91 3.68 1.33
N LEU A 123 -1.82 2.90 1.37
CA LEU A 123 -1.38 2.02 0.30
C LEU A 123 -1.47 0.56 0.76
N LEU A 124 -2.29 -0.24 0.07
CA LEU A 124 -2.52 -1.66 0.38
C LEU A 124 -1.55 -2.53 -0.42
N CYS A 125 -0.76 -3.41 0.26
CA CYS A 125 0.28 -4.26 -0.34
C CYS A 125 0.10 -5.75 -0.04
#